data_5b95c2d3c7531632a96812f0200c3e7b
#
_entry.id   5b95c2d3c7531632a96812f0200c3e7b
#
_cell.length_a   1.000
_cell.length_b   1.000
_cell.length_c   1.000
_cell.angle_alpha   90.00
_cell.angle_beta   90.00
_cell.angle_gamma   90.00
#
_symmetry.space_group_name_H-M   'P 1'
#
loop_
_entity.id
_entity.type
_entity.pdbx_description
1 polymer ?
#
loop_
_entity_poly.entity_id
_entity_poly.type
_entity_poly.pdbx_seq_one_letter_code
_entity_poly.pdbx_strand_id
1 'polypeptide(L)'
;MEAGMITSIEPGIYRPGQWGIRIENLVLNVPAGTTQFGEFLRFETLTLCPIDTRCIERSLLRDDEAAWLNDYHATVRARLAPLLAAPADAPALAWLEQRTGAI
;
A
#
# COMPACT_ATOMS: atom_id res chain seq x y z
N MET A 1 14.58 -9.45 -12.88
CA MET A 1 13.71 -8.26 -12.87
C MET A 1 14.45 -7.13 -13.56
N GLU A 2 13.76 -6.33 -14.37
CA GLU A 2 14.34 -5.22 -15.11
C GLU A 2 13.57 -3.94 -14.78
N ALA A 3 14.20 -2.80 -14.97
CA ALA A 3 13.52 -1.50 -14.82
C ALA A 3 12.35 -1.41 -15.80
N GLY A 4 11.22 -0.86 -15.34
CA GLY A 4 9.98 -0.75 -16.11
C GLY A 4 9.05 -1.97 -16.02
N MET A 5 9.48 -3.09 -15.44
CA MET A 5 8.58 -4.22 -15.20
C MET A 5 7.61 -3.93 -14.05
N ILE A 6 6.36 -4.36 -14.22
CA ILE A 6 5.34 -4.32 -13.17
C ILE A 6 5.17 -5.73 -12.60
N THR A 7 5.11 -5.82 -11.27
CA THR A 7 4.96 -7.07 -10.53
C THR A 7 3.86 -6.92 -9.50
N SER A 8 3.04 -7.96 -9.29
CA SER A 8 2.18 -8.03 -8.12
C SER A 8 2.95 -8.60 -6.91
N ILE A 9 2.79 -7.97 -5.76
CA ILE A 9 3.25 -8.47 -4.47
C ILE A 9 2.00 -8.80 -3.68
N GLU A 10 1.72 -10.10 -3.54
CA GLU A 10 0.41 -10.60 -3.08
C GLU A 10 0.51 -11.76 -2.07
N PRO A 11 1.24 -11.60 -0.96
CA PRO A 11 1.29 -12.63 0.07
C PRO A 11 -0.09 -12.87 0.66
N GLY A 12 -0.42 -14.12 0.99
CA GLY A 12 -1.69 -14.47 1.57
C GLY A 12 -1.62 -15.75 2.40
N ILE A 13 -2.56 -15.90 3.33
CA ILE A 13 -2.76 -17.08 4.15
C ILE A 13 -4.21 -17.53 4.00
N TYR A 14 -4.40 -18.84 3.79
CA TYR A 14 -5.72 -19.38 3.51
C TYR A 14 -5.99 -20.64 4.33
N ARG A 15 -7.19 -20.71 4.94
CA ARG A 15 -7.71 -21.92 5.57
C ARG A 15 -8.96 -22.36 4.80
N PRO A 16 -8.88 -23.40 3.97
CA PRO A 16 -9.99 -23.85 3.13
C PRO A 16 -11.29 -24.06 3.95
N GLY A 17 -12.41 -23.51 3.42
CA GLY A 17 -13.72 -23.58 4.08
C GLY A 17 -13.87 -22.71 5.33
N GLN A 18 -12.87 -21.94 5.72
CA GLN A 18 -12.91 -21.09 6.94
C GLN A 18 -12.69 -19.61 6.58
N TRP A 19 -11.48 -19.24 6.20
CA TRP A 19 -11.12 -17.85 5.87
C TRP A 19 -9.86 -17.77 5.04
N GLY A 20 -9.63 -16.61 4.48
CA GLY A 20 -8.39 -16.25 3.81
C GLY A 20 -8.15 -14.75 3.93
N ILE A 21 -6.90 -14.35 3.91
CA ILE A 21 -6.47 -12.96 3.87
C ILE A 21 -5.34 -12.80 2.89
N ARG A 22 -5.37 -11.70 2.12
CA ARG A 22 -4.31 -11.27 1.22
C ARG A 22 -4.18 -9.76 1.30
N ILE A 23 -2.94 -9.28 1.24
CA ILE A 23 -2.61 -7.88 0.98
C ILE A 23 -1.86 -7.86 -0.34
N GLU A 24 -2.32 -7.04 -1.29
CA GLU A 24 -1.79 -7.02 -2.64
C GLU A 24 -1.55 -5.59 -3.11
N ASN A 25 -0.35 -5.35 -3.63
CA ASN A 25 0.00 -4.13 -4.35
C ASN A 25 0.69 -4.47 -5.68
N LEU A 26 0.39 -3.71 -6.71
CA LEU A 26 1.22 -3.63 -7.91
C LEU A 26 2.40 -2.70 -7.64
N VAL A 27 3.57 -3.12 -8.07
CA VAL A 27 4.80 -2.34 -7.93
C VAL A 27 5.52 -2.23 -9.28
N LEU A 28 6.16 -1.09 -9.50
CA LEU A 28 7.02 -0.83 -10.64
C LEU A 28 8.48 -0.94 -10.21
N ASN A 29 9.29 -1.67 -10.99
CA ASN A 29 10.73 -1.70 -10.80
C ASN A 29 11.36 -0.42 -11.35
N VAL A 30 11.98 0.36 -10.48
CA VAL A 30 12.66 1.61 -10.84
C VAL A 30 14.13 1.58 -10.41
N PRO A 31 15.03 2.28 -11.11
CA PRO A 31 16.43 2.38 -10.67
C PRO A 31 16.53 2.94 -9.25
N ALA A 32 17.37 2.32 -8.42
CA ALA A 32 17.65 2.76 -7.05
C ALA A 32 19.02 3.40 -6.89
N GLY A 33 19.98 3.03 -7.73
CA GLY A 33 21.34 3.55 -7.72
C GLY A 33 22.36 2.53 -8.20
N THR A 34 23.60 3.00 -8.34
CA THR A 34 24.75 2.17 -8.75
C THR A 34 25.79 2.19 -7.65
N THR A 35 26.36 1.04 -7.34
CA THR A 35 27.48 0.89 -6.39
C THR A 35 28.59 0.07 -7.04
N GLN A 36 29.68 -0.17 -6.31
CA GLN A 36 30.75 -1.08 -6.77
C GLN A 36 30.28 -2.53 -7.00
N PHE A 37 29.09 -2.90 -6.48
CA PHE A 37 28.51 -4.24 -6.63
C PHE A 37 27.52 -4.33 -7.80
N GLY A 38 27.20 -3.23 -8.47
CA GLY A 38 26.32 -3.20 -9.63
C GLY A 38 25.20 -2.16 -9.53
N GLU A 39 24.25 -2.29 -10.46
CA GLU A 39 23.05 -1.47 -10.52
C GLU A 39 21.94 -2.11 -9.70
N PHE A 40 21.26 -1.32 -8.89
CA PHE A 40 20.18 -1.78 -8.02
C PHE A 40 18.84 -1.20 -8.44
N LEU A 41 17.80 -1.98 -8.23
CA LEU A 41 16.40 -1.59 -8.42
C LEU A 41 15.69 -1.49 -7.07
N ARG A 42 14.63 -0.70 -7.03
CA ARG A 42 13.67 -0.65 -5.92
C ARG A 42 12.26 -0.75 -6.47
N PHE A 43 11.33 -1.06 -5.61
CA PHE A 43 9.91 -1.03 -5.93
C PHE A 43 9.32 0.36 -5.67
N GLU A 44 8.54 0.84 -6.65
CA GLU A 44 7.62 1.96 -6.48
C GLU A 44 6.20 1.42 -6.48
N THR A 45 5.43 1.68 -5.42
CA THR A 45 4.06 1.19 -5.31
C THR A 45 3.13 1.96 -6.25
N LEU A 46 2.41 1.23 -7.10
CA LEU A 46 1.44 1.78 -8.04
C LEU A 46 0.01 1.77 -7.50
N THR A 47 -0.35 0.75 -6.70
CA THR A 47 -1.69 0.61 -6.14
C THR A 47 -1.96 1.75 -5.14
N LEU A 48 -3.08 2.44 -5.32
CA LEU A 48 -3.57 3.49 -4.44
C LEU A 48 -4.94 3.08 -3.86
N CYS A 49 -4.93 2.07 -2.99
CA CYS A 49 -6.11 1.57 -2.31
C CYS A 49 -5.81 1.40 -0.82
N PRO A 50 -6.64 1.91 0.10
CA PRO A 50 -6.41 1.69 1.52
C PRO A 50 -6.35 0.20 1.86
N ILE A 51 -5.33 -0.19 2.63
CA ILE A 51 -5.27 -1.53 3.23
C ILE A 51 -6.22 -1.53 4.43
N ASP A 52 -7.11 -2.53 4.50
CA ASP A 52 -8.08 -2.65 5.60
C ASP A 52 -7.37 -3.01 6.92
N THR A 53 -7.31 -2.06 7.83
CA THR A 53 -6.62 -2.22 9.11
C THR A 53 -7.45 -2.93 10.19
N ARG A 54 -8.72 -3.23 9.94
CA ARG A 54 -9.61 -3.86 10.94
C ARG A 54 -9.18 -5.28 11.34
N CYS A 55 -8.41 -5.96 10.49
CA CYS A 55 -7.87 -7.29 10.75
C CYS A 55 -6.40 -7.26 11.17
N ILE A 56 -5.83 -6.08 11.48
CA ILE A 56 -4.45 -5.93 11.91
C ILE A 56 -4.40 -5.85 13.44
N GLU A 57 -3.65 -6.76 14.05
CA GLU A 57 -3.27 -6.66 15.46
C GLU A 57 -2.00 -5.82 15.57
N ARG A 58 -2.15 -4.55 16.00
CA ARG A 58 -1.05 -3.56 16.04
C ARG A 58 0.15 -4.03 16.86
N SER A 59 -0.10 -4.77 17.95
CA SER A 59 0.96 -5.27 18.83
C SER A 59 1.87 -6.33 18.18
N LEU A 60 1.43 -6.92 17.07
CA LEU A 60 2.23 -7.89 16.30
C LEU A 60 3.06 -7.24 15.19
N LEU A 61 2.82 -5.96 14.88
CA LEU A 61 3.62 -5.20 13.92
C LEU A 61 4.85 -4.60 14.61
N ARG A 62 5.98 -4.67 13.92
CA ARG A 62 7.16 -3.86 14.26
C ARG A 62 6.87 -2.38 13.97
N ASP A 63 7.63 -1.50 14.59
CA ASP A 63 7.44 -0.05 14.40
C ASP A 63 7.74 0.39 12.95
N ASP A 64 8.70 -0.23 12.28
CA ASP A 64 9.01 0.04 10.87
C ASP A 64 7.88 -0.41 9.92
N GLU A 65 7.19 -1.51 10.23
CA GLU A 65 6.04 -2.00 9.46
C GLU A 65 4.82 -1.08 9.63
N ALA A 66 4.56 -0.63 10.86
CA ALA A 66 3.50 0.33 11.14
C ALA A 66 3.78 1.69 10.48
N ALA A 67 5.03 2.16 10.54
CA ALA A 67 5.45 3.39 9.87
C ALA A 67 5.24 3.28 8.35
N TRP A 68 5.67 2.18 7.74
CA TRP A 68 5.44 1.93 6.31
C TRP A 68 3.96 1.99 5.93
N LEU A 69 3.08 1.34 6.71
CA LEU A 69 1.64 1.33 6.45
C LEU A 69 1.03 2.73 6.57
N ASN A 70 1.44 3.49 7.59
CA ASN A 70 0.99 4.86 7.79
C ASN A 70 1.44 5.79 6.65
N ASP A 71 2.69 5.66 6.18
CA ASP A 71 3.23 6.43 5.05
C ASP A 71 2.53 6.06 3.74
N TYR A 72 2.24 4.77 3.54
CA TYR A 72 1.44 4.30 2.41
C TYR A 72 0.05 4.91 2.43
N HIS A 73 -0.66 4.86 3.56
CA HIS A 73 -1.99 5.46 3.70
C HIS A 73 -1.97 6.99 3.51
N ALA A 74 -0.95 7.67 4.01
CA ALA A 74 -0.77 9.10 3.79
C ALA A 74 -0.61 9.42 2.29
N THR A 75 0.16 8.60 1.57
CA THR A 75 0.34 8.71 0.11
C THR A 75 -0.96 8.46 -0.63
N VAL A 76 -1.69 7.40 -0.29
CA VAL A 76 -3.00 7.08 -0.89
C VAL A 76 -3.96 8.26 -0.72
N ARG A 77 -4.06 8.80 0.50
CA ARG A 77 -4.92 9.96 0.78
C ARG A 77 -4.50 11.19 -0.01
N ALA A 78 -3.22 11.54 0.01
CA ALA A 78 -2.70 12.72 -0.67
C ALA A 78 -2.94 12.69 -2.19
N ARG A 79 -2.91 11.50 -2.79
CA ARG A 79 -3.10 11.32 -4.23
C ARG A 79 -4.57 11.24 -4.64
N LEU A 80 -5.44 10.67 -3.82
CA LEU A 80 -6.85 10.43 -4.16
C LEU A 80 -7.79 11.53 -3.67
N ALA A 81 -7.57 12.13 -2.49
CA ALA A 81 -8.47 13.14 -1.94
C ALA A 81 -8.72 14.33 -2.89
N PRO A 82 -7.72 14.88 -3.60
CA PRO A 82 -7.96 15.96 -4.56
C PRO A 82 -8.89 15.59 -5.72
N LEU A 83 -8.98 14.30 -6.05
CA LEU A 83 -9.86 13.77 -7.11
C LEU A 83 -11.32 13.64 -6.65
N LEU A 84 -11.57 13.72 -5.34
CA LEU A 84 -12.88 13.58 -4.69
C LEU A 84 -13.38 14.94 -4.15
N ALA A 85 -13.07 16.03 -4.86
CA ALA A 85 -13.38 17.39 -4.41
C ALA A 85 -14.80 17.85 -4.75
N ALA A 86 -15.55 17.14 -5.59
CA ALA A 86 -16.91 17.51 -5.93
C ALA A 86 -17.87 17.24 -4.75
N PRO A 87 -18.92 18.06 -4.54
CA PRO A 87 -19.87 17.84 -3.44
C PRO A 87 -20.52 16.44 -3.45
N ALA A 88 -20.71 15.85 -4.63
CA ALA A 88 -21.24 14.50 -4.79
C ALA A 88 -20.29 13.41 -4.26
N ASP A 89 -18.99 13.68 -4.16
CA ASP A 89 -17.96 12.74 -3.72
C ASP A 89 -17.72 12.78 -2.21
N ALA A 90 -18.38 13.68 -1.47
CA ALA A 90 -18.18 13.84 -0.03
C ALA A 90 -18.26 12.52 0.77
N PRO A 91 -19.19 11.58 0.48
CA PRO A 91 -19.18 10.28 1.17
C PRO A 91 -17.94 9.43 0.88
N ALA A 92 -17.44 9.49 -0.36
CA ALA A 92 -16.24 8.73 -0.78
C ALA A 92 -14.98 9.34 -0.14
N LEU A 93 -14.90 10.67 -0.07
CA LEU A 93 -13.81 11.36 0.60
C LEU A 93 -13.79 11.03 2.10
N ALA A 94 -14.92 11.10 2.78
CA ALA A 94 -15.01 10.73 4.19
C ALA A 94 -14.61 9.28 4.45
N TRP A 95 -15.00 8.35 3.56
CA TRP A 95 -14.59 6.96 3.63
C TRP A 95 -13.07 6.81 3.45
N LEU A 96 -12.48 7.49 2.44
CA LEU A 96 -11.05 7.48 2.19
C LEU A 96 -10.27 7.97 3.42
N GLU A 97 -10.67 9.10 4.00
CA GLU A 97 -10.04 9.67 5.20
C GLU A 97 -10.11 8.72 6.39
N GLN A 98 -11.26 8.09 6.61
CA GLN A 98 -11.42 7.10 7.68
C GLN A 98 -10.52 5.89 7.47
N ARG A 99 -10.43 5.37 6.23
CA ARG A 99 -9.67 4.15 5.92
C ARG A 99 -8.18 4.34 5.81
N THR A 100 -7.73 5.58 5.74
CA THR A 100 -6.31 5.95 5.69
C THR A 100 -5.82 6.58 6.99
N GLY A 101 -6.54 6.43 8.09
CA GLY A 101 -6.08 6.82 9.42
C GLY A 101 -4.84 6.05 9.84
N ALA A 102 -3.99 6.67 10.67
CA ALA A 102 -2.82 5.99 11.24
C ALA A 102 -3.23 4.92 12.26
N ILE A 103 -2.38 3.89 12.40
CA ILE A 103 -2.56 2.79 13.37
C ILE A 103 -1.50 2.84 14.45
#